data_f4ee2f4dc6a8a00e5463869f558d34aa
#
_entry.id   f4ee2f4dc6a8a00e5463869f558d34aa
#
_cell.length_a   1.000
_cell.length_b   1.000
_cell.length_c   1.000
_cell.angle_alpha   90.00
_cell.angle_beta   90.00
_cell.angle_gamma   90.00
#
_symmetry.space_group_name_H-M   'P 1'
#
loop_
_entity.id
_entity.type
_entity.pdbx_description
1 polymer ?
#
loop_
_entity_poly.entity_id
_entity_poly.type
_entity_poly.pdbx_seq_one_letter_code
_entity_poly.pdbx_strand_id
1 'polypeptide(L)'
;MSPAFENMRRIDEAAPADAVAGRVVWSPVKSLFLIAMYAGAVLAIVRYPDPVAIALFAVKTAAVLLFGHSVGMHRRLIHKSFTCPLRLEHAFVYMGTLVGLGGPFAMIRTHDFRDWAQRQPACHDYFAHRQAWPIDAWWQMHCDLKLALPPHLTIEPEVANDRFYRALDRHWIAVHLPWAVAFYLMGGWALVLWGVCAQIAVTVTGHWLIGHMAHTGEAQDWHVRTAGVQGRNVALAGLITMGESWHNNHHAFPGSACIGLYEGQPDPGFRLLKALEAAGLVDDIRMPEDLPHRPQLQWTAGARPLRKAEGTPCSVMVAVGQICGLRH
;
A
#
# COMPACT_ATOMS: atom_id res chain seq x y z
N MET A 1 -4.38 27.09 -1.99
CA MET A 1 -4.61 25.66 -2.31
C MET A 1 -4.13 25.44 -3.73
N SER A 2 -3.18 24.55 -3.94
CA SER A 2 -2.69 24.24 -5.29
C SER A 2 -3.76 23.43 -6.04
N PRO A 3 -4.05 23.71 -7.33
CA PRO A 3 -5.06 23.00 -8.13
C PRO A 3 -4.81 21.49 -8.27
N ALA A 4 -3.60 21.03 -7.97
CA ALA A 4 -3.21 19.62 -8.06
C ALA A 4 -3.99 18.69 -7.10
N PHE A 5 -4.77 19.22 -6.19
CA PHE A 5 -5.37 18.48 -5.09
C PHE A 5 -6.89 18.31 -5.17
N GLU A 6 -7.56 18.98 -6.09
CA GLU A 6 -9.02 18.92 -6.21
C GLU A 6 -9.55 17.66 -6.91
N ASN A 7 -8.71 16.94 -7.67
CA ASN A 7 -9.13 15.79 -8.50
C ASN A 7 -8.50 14.45 -8.07
N MET A 8 -8.56 14.09 -6.78
CA MET A 8 -8.05 12.79 -6.32
C MET A 8 -9.04 11.63 -6.46
N ARG A 9 -10.20 11.83 -7.09
CA ARG A 9 -11.17 10.76 -7.32
C ARG A 9 -11.00 10.23 -8.74
N ARG A 10 -10.21 9.17 -8.88
CA ARG A 10 -10.07 8.45 -10.14
C ARG A 10 -11.31 7.64 -10.52
N ILE A 11 -12.16 7.35 -9.55
CA ILE A 11 -13.42 6.63 -9.78
C ILE A 11 -14.56 7.63 -9.87
N ASP A 12 -15.32 7.56 -10.97
CA ASP A 12 -16.56 8.29 -11.15
C ASP A 12 -17.68 7.62 -10.34
N GLU A 13 -17.99 8.21 -9.18
CA GLU A 13 -19.04 7.69 -8.29
C GLU A 13 -20.47 7.91 -8.85
N ALA A 14 -20.64 8.76 -9.87
CA ALA A 14 -21.93 8.98 -10.53
C ALA A 14 -22.22 7.93 -11.63
N ALA A 15 -21.19 7.26 -12.15
CA ALA A 15 -21.37 6.21 -13.12
C ALA A 15 -21.94 4.94 -12.47
N PRO A 16 -22.86 4.22 -13.14
CA PRO A 16 -23.38 2.95 -12.64
C PRO A 16 -22.25 1.94 -12.42
N ALA A 17 -22.19 1.34 -11.23
CA ALA A 17 -21.22 0.31 -10.90
C ALA A 17 -21.78 -0.64 -9.81
N ASP A 18 -21.29 -1.89 -9.78
CA ASP A 18 -21.69 -2.90 -8.81
C ASP A 18 -20.43 -3.47 -8.12
N ALA A 19 -20.33 -3.25 -6.81
CA ALA A 19 -19.21 -3.72 -6.01
C ALA A 19 -19.37 -5.18 -5.56
N VAL A 20 -20.55 -5.80 -5.73
CA VAL A 20 -20.91 -7.13 -5.21
C VAL A 20 -20.83 -8.20 -6.29
N ALA A 21 -21.49 -7.96 -7.44
CA ALA A 21 -21.57 -8.94 -8.49
C ALA A 21 -20.25 -9.09 -9.25
N GLY A 22 -19.69 -10.29 -9.26
CA GLY A 22 -18.42 -10.56 -9.91
C GLY A 22 -18.05 -12.03 -9.86
N ARG A 23 -16.90 -12.36 -10.47
CA ARG A 23 -16.32 -13.70 -10.38
C ARG A 23 -14.81 -13.62 -10.17
N VAL A 24 -14.30 -14.44 -9.28
CA VAL A 24 -12.88 -14.63 -9.11
C VAL A 24 -12.38 -15.56 -10.20
N VAL A 25 -11.35 -15.14 -10.93
CA VAL A 25 -10.76 -15.90 -12.04
C VAL A 25 -9.28 -16.08 -11.81
N TRP A 26 -8.77 -17.26 -12.13
CA TRP A 26 -7.34 -17.52 -12.05
C TRP A 26 -6.55 -16.60 -12.98
N SER A 27 -5.46 -16.04 -12.46
CA SER A 27 -4.54 -15.16 -13.18
C SER A 27 -3.23 -15.91 -13.45
N PRO A 28 -3.07 -16.57 -14.61
CA PRO A 28 -1.95 -17.48 -14.85
C PRO A 28 -0.60 -16.77 -14.76
N VAL A 29 -0.45 -15.57 -15.30
CA VAL A 29 0.82 -14.83 -15.28
C VAL A 29 1.24 -14.51 -13.85
N LYS A 30 0.34 -13.93 -13.05
CA LYS A 30 0.58 -13.62 -11.64
C LYS A 30 0.89 -14.89 -10.83
N SER A 31 0.08 -15.93 -11.03
CA SER A 31 0.18 -17.19 -10.32
C SER A 31 1.50 -17.92 -10.62
N LEU A 32 1.86 -18.09 -11.88
CA LEU A 32 3.09 -18.79 -12.28
C LEU A 32 4.34 -18.01 -11.86
N PHE A 33 4.32 -16.68 -11.97
CA PHE A 33 5.40 -15.85 -11.48
C PHE A 33 5.61 -16.06 -9.97
N LEU A 34 4.55 -16.00 -9.18
CA LEU A 34 4.65 -16.15 -7.73
C LEU A 34 5.06 -17.57 -7.33
N ILE A 35 4.54 -18.61 -8.00
CA ILE A 35 4.97 -19.99 -7.78
C ILE A 35 6.48 -20.16 -8.05
N ALA A 36 6.99 -19.56 -9.13
CA ALA A 36 8.43 -19.58 -9.42
C ALA A 36 9.25 -18.86 -8.32
N MET A 37 8.74 -17.75 -7.78
CA MET A 37 9.40 -17.06 -6.67
C MET A 37 9.40 -17.89 -5.39
N TYR A 38 8.31 -18.57 -5.07
CA TYR A 38 8.26 -19.50 -3.93
C TYR A 38 9.21 -20.70 -4.11
N ALA A 39 9.25 -21.27 -5.30
CA ALA A 39 10.20 -22.37 -5.58
C ALA A 39 11.65 -21.91 -5.40
N GLY A 40 11.99 -20.71 -5.89
CA GLY A 40 13.30 -20.09 -5.67
C GLY A 40 13.59 -19.80 -4.20
N ALA A 41 12.59 -19.32 -3.45
CA ALA A 41 12.73 -19.06 -2.01
C ALA A 41 12.97 -20.34 -1.20
N VAL A 42 12.24 -21.40 -1.51
CA VAL A 42 12.48 -22.74 -0.89
C VAL A 42 13.89 -23.24 -1.22
N LEU A 43 14.31 -23.09 -2.48
CA LEU A 43 15.66 -23.48 -2.90
C LEU A 43 16.73 -22.64 -2.18
N ALA A 44 16.49 -21.34 -1.96
CA ALA A 44 17.37 -20.47 -1.17
C ALA A 44 17.58 -21.02 0.24
N ILE A 45 16.47 -21.34 0.93
CA ILE A 45 16.50 -21.82 2.32
C ILE A 45 17.23 -23.19 2.41
N VAL A 46 16.94 -24.11 1.47
CA VAL A 46 17.41 -25.49 1.57
C VAL A 46 18.87 -25.63 1.10
N ARG A 47 19.28 -24.90 0.08
CA ARG A 47 20.58 -25.11 -0.60
C ARG A 47 21.58 -23.99 -0.40
N TYR A 48 21.13 -22.80 -0.01
CA TYR A 48 21.97 -21.61 0.07
C TYR A 48 21.71 -20.82 1.36
N PRO A 49 21.90 -21.42 2.57
CA PRO A 49 21.75 -20.73 3.85
C PRO A 49 22.97 -19.82 4.10
N ASP A 50 23.18 -18.84 3.21
CA ASP A 50 24.32 -17.93 3.22
C ASP A 50 23.98 -16.66 4.01
N PRO A 51 24.73 -16.28 5.08
CA PRO A 51 24.43 -15.12 5.89
C PRO A 51 24.48 -13.80 5.12
N VAL A 52 25.36 -13.65 4.11
CA VAL A 52 25.47 -12.44 3.30
C VAL A 52 24.26 -12.31 2.39
N ALA A 53 23.82 -13.43 1.79
CA ALA A 53 22.61 -13.43 0.96
C ALA A 53 21.35 -13.16 1.79
N ILE A 54 21.26 -13.67 3.02
CA ILE A 54 20.17 -13.40 3.97
C ILE A 54 20.17 -11.92 4.39
N ALA A 55 21.34 -11.34 4.66
CA ALA A 55 21.46 -9.91 4.98
C ALA A 55 21.04 -9.05 3.78
N LEU A 56 21.46 -9.38 2.55
CA LEU A 56 21.01 -8.71 1.32
C LEU A 56 19.49 -8.78 1.17
N PHE A 57 18.90 -9.94 1.39
CA PHE A 57 17.45 -10.13 1.36
C PHE A 57 16.76 -9.19 2.36
N ALA A 58 17.23 -9.12 3.61
CA ALA A 58 16.63 -8.28 4.63
C ALA A 58 16.72 -6.78 4.25
N VAL A 59 17.90 -6.32 3.84
CA VAL A 59 18.13 -4.92 3.44
C VAL A 59 17.32 -4.56 2.21
N LYS A 60 17.34 -5.40 1.17
CA LYS A 60 16.56 -5.14 -0.07
C LYS A 60 15.05 -5.16 0.22
N THR A 61 14.56 -6.11 1.02
CA THR A 61 13.15 -6.17 1.43
C THR A 61 12.74 -4.89 2.14
N ALA A 62 13.50 -4.44 3.13
CA ALA A 62 13.24 -3.18 3.82
C ALA A 62 13.26 -1.98 2.86
N ALA A 63 14.23 -1.91 1.94
CA ALA A 63 14.34 -0.83 0.96
C ALA A 63 13.14 -0.79 0.00
N VAL A 64 12.73 -1.92 -0.60
CA VAL A 64 11.61 -1.94 -1.54
C VAL A 64 10.28 -1.67 -0.84
N LEU A 65 10.11 -2.07 0.41
CA LEU A 65 8.93 -1.75 1.20
C LEU A 65 8.90 -0.27 1.58
N LEU A 66 10.01 0.29 2.04
CA LEU A 66 10.07 1.68 2.51
C LEU A 66 9.99 2.67 1.34
N PHE A 67 10.99 2.64 0.45
CA PHE A 67 11.09 3.59 -0.65
C PHE A 67 10.07 3.30 -1.76
N GLY A 68 9.82 2.02 -2.03
CA GLY A 68 8.97 1.57 -3.12
C GLY A 68 7.50 1.53 -2.75
N HIS A 69 7.11 0.59 -1.89
CA HIS A 69 5.69 0.37 -1.58
C HIS A 69 5.09 1.53 -0.79
N SER A 70 5.66 1.83 0.36
CA SER A 70 5.11 2.81 1.30
C SER A 70 5.19 4.25 0.76
N VAL A 71 6.39 4.70 0.38
CA VAL A 71 6.57 6.08 -0.09
C VAL A 71 6.21 6.23 -1.56
N GLY A 72 6.71 5.35 -2.43
CA GLY A 72 6.56 5.47 -3.88
C GLY A 72 5.17 5.16 -4.40
N MET A 73 4.70 3.93 -4.18
CA MET A 73 3.40 3.50 -4.72
C MET A 73 2.24 4.07 -3.92
N HIS A 74 2.21 3.84 -2.62
CA HIS A 74 1.05 4.15 -1.80
C HIS A 74 0.90 5.65 -1.56
N ARG A 75 1.90 6.29 -0.92
CA ARG A 75 1.79 7.71 -0.56
C ARG A 75 1.94 8.65 -1.76
N ARG A 76 2.87 8.37 -2.70
CA ARG A 76 3.11 9.28 -3.83
C ARG A 76 2.22 9.01 -5.02
N LEU A 77 2.27 7.81 -5.61
CA LEU A 77 1.59 7.52 -6.87
C LEU A 77 0.08 7.42 -6.69
N ILE A 78 -0.39 6.71 -5.65
CA ILE A 78 -1.80 6.46 -5.40
C ILE A 78 -2.45 7.66 -4.73
N HIS A 79 -1.97 8.07 -3.55
CA HIS A 79 -2.62 9.10 -2.74
C HIS A 79 -2.12 10.52 -2.96
N LYS A 80 -1.01 10.70 -3.69
CA LYS A 80 -0.42 12.03 -3.95
C LYS A 80 -0.29 12.87 -2.68
N SER A 81 0.09 12.23 -1.56
CA SER A 81 0.13 12.84 -0.24
C SER A 81 1.34 13.75 0.02
N PHE A 82 2.20 13.92 -0.97
CA PHE A 82 3.32 14.86 -0.99
C PHE A 82 3.75 15.13 -2.43
N THR A 83 4.62 16.14 -2.65
CA THR A 83 5.21 16.43 -3.97
C THR A 83 6.72 16.16 -3.96
N CYS A 84 7.27 15.81 -5.12
CA CYS A 84 8.71 15.62 -5.34
C CYS A 84 9.06 15.77 -6.82
N PRO A 85 10.35 15.98 -7.17
CA PRO A 85 10.79 15.97 -8.56
C PRO A 85 10.47 14.64 -9.26
N LEU A 86 10.04 14.70 -10.54
CA LEU A 86 9.60 13.52 -11.30
C LEU A 86 10.64 12.38 -11.34
N ARG A 87 11.93 12.71 -11.40
CA ARG A 87 12.99 11.68 -11.39
C ARG A 87 13.03 10.91 -10.07
N LEU A 88 12.77 11.58 -8.96
CA LEU A 88 12.69 10.94 -7.64
C LEU A 88 11.43 10.08 -7.52
N GLU A 89 10.30 10.58 -8.02
CA GLU A 89 9.06 9.82 -8.14
C GLU A 89 9.24 8.55 -8.97
N HIS A 90 9.88 8.65 -10.14
CA HIS A 90 10.22 7.49 -10.97
C HIS A 90 11.08 6.46 -10.23
N ALA A 91 12.09 6.91 -9.47
CA ALA A 91 12.93 6.01 -8.67
C ALA A 91 12.12 5.29 -7.58
N PHE A 92 11.26 6.00 -6.88
CA PHE A 92 10.38 5.42 -5.86
C PHE A 92 9.38 4.41 -6.47
N VAL A 93 8.72 4.76 -7.58
CA VAL A 93 7.76 3.88 -8.26
C VAL A 93 8.46 2.65 -8.86
N TYR A 94 9.68 2.80 -9.38
CA TYR A 94 10.51 1.66 -9.79
C TYR A 94 10.77 0.70 -8.62
N MET A 95 11.22 1.22 -7.48
CA MET A 95 11.42 0.42 -6.27
C MET A 95 10.12 -0.26 -5.83
N GLY A 96 8.97 0.41 -5.98
CA GLY A 96 7.65 -0.17 -5.69
C GLY A 96 7.27 -1.31 -6.62
N THR A 97 7.66 -1.26 -7.90
CA THR A 97 7.45 -2.37 -8.84
C THR A 97 8.27 -3.60 -8.43
N LEU A 98 9.46 -3.41 -7.81
CA LEU A 98 10.30 -4.50 -7.32
C LEU A 98 9.69 -5.26 -6.12
N VAL A 99 8.60 -4.81 -5.54
CA VAL A 99 7.84 -5.56 -4.53
C VAL A 99 7.23 -6.84 -5.12
N GLY A 100 6.90 -6.82 -6.43
CA GLY A 100 6.36 -7.98 -7.14
C GLY A 100 4.83 -8.07 -7.18
N LEU A 101 4.12 -7.00 -6.80
CA LEU A 101 2.64 -6.94 -6.81
C LEU A 101 2.05 -6.57 -8.18
N GLY A 102 2.87 -6.02 -9.08
CA GLY A 102 2.46 -5.54 -10.41
C GLY A 102 3.11 -4.21 -10.77
N GLY A 103 2.73 -3.66 -11.91
CA GLY A 103 3.17 -2.34 -12.36
C GLY A 103 2.32 -1.20 -11.76
N PRO A 104 2.70 0.06 -12.04
CA PRO A 104 2.06 1.24 -11.45
C PRO A 104 0.56 1.35 -11.75
N PHE A 105 0.12 1.07 -12.98
CA PHE A 105 -1.31 1.15 -13.32
C PHE A 105 -2.12 0.02 -12.73
N ALA A 106 -1.54 -1.18 -12.65
CA ALA A 106 -2.18 -2.31 -11.97
C ALA A 106 -2.36 -2.01 -10.47
N MET A 107 -1.35 -1.40 -9.82
CA MET A 107 -1.41 -1.00 -8.42
C MET A 107 -2.47 0.09 -8.17
N ILE A 108 -2.51 1.15 -8.98
CA ILE A 108 -3.56 2.19 -8.90
C ILE A 108 -4.94 1.53 -9.01
N ARG A 109 -5.16 0.72 -10.04
CA ARG A 109 -6.47 0.08 -10.27
C ARG A 109 -6.89 -0.82 -9.13
N THR A 110 -5.99 -1.68 -8.66
CA THR A 110 -6.30 -2.64 -7.59
C THR A 110 -6.62 -1.92 -6.29
N HIS A 111 -5.84 -0.89 -5.96
CA HIS A 111 -6.03 -0.08 -4.76
C HIS A 111 -7.35 0.70 -4.84
N ASP A 112 -7.56 1.47 -5.90
CA ASP A 112 -8.72 2.36 -6.00
C ASP A 112 -10.04 1.57 -6.12
N PHE A 113 -10.03 0.41 -6.79
CA PHE A 113 -11.21 -0.47 -6.84
C PHE A 113 -11.53 -1.06 -5.47
N ARG A 114 -10.51 -1.47 -4.71
CA ARG A 114 -10.70 -1.99 -3.35
C ARG A 114 -11.26 -0.92 -2.44
N ASP A 115 -10.64 0.25 -2.40
CA ASP A 115 -11.08 1.38 -1.59
C ASP A 115 -12.50 1.82 -1.93
N TRP A 116 -12.83 1.90 -3.22
CA TRP A 116 -14.18 2.22 -3.67
C TRP A 116 -15.19 1.16 -3.21
N ALA A 117 -14.89 -0.11 -3.43
CA ALA A 117 -15.79 -1.21 -3.09
C ALA A 117 -16.03 -1.31 -1.58
N GLN A 118 -14.97 -1.16 -0.77
CA GLN A 118 -15.06 -1.22 0.69
C GLN A 118 -15.87 -0.06 1.29
N ARG A 119 -15.92 1.08 0.60
CA ARG A 119 -16.78 2.23 0.99
C ARG A 119 -18.25 2.03 0.64
N GLN A 120 -18.60 1.10 -0.26
CA GLN A 120 -20.00 0.76 -0.54
C GLN A 120 -20.65 0.07 0.67
N PRO A 121 -21.99 0.10 0.81
CA PRO A 121 -22.68 -0.62 1.89
C PRO A 121 -22.44 -2.13 1.89
N ALA A 122 -22.16 -2.71 0.74
CA ALA A 122 -21.75 -4.09 0.54
C ALA A 122 -20.75 -4.22 -0.60
N CYS A 123 -19.85 -5.19 -0.53
CA CYS A 123 -18.95 -5.52 -1.62
C CYS A 123 -18.65 -7.02 -1.68
N HIS A 124 -18.07 -7.45 -2.79
CA HIS A 124 -17.65 -8.83 -3.01
C HIS A 124 -16.63 -9.27 -1.93
N ASP A 125 -16.73 -10.52 -1.46
CA ASP A 125 -15.87 -11.07 -0.40
C ASP A 125 -14.37 -10.97 -0.71
N TYR A 126 -14.00 -10.95 -1.98
CA TYR A 126 -12.62 -10.71 -2.43
C TYR A 126 -12.07 -9.37 -1.92
N PHE A 127 -12.86 -8.29 -1.97
CA PHE A 127 -12.44 -6.99 -1.45
C PHE A 127 -12.52 -6.90 0.09
N ALA A 128 -13.46 -7.65 0.68
CA ALA A 128 -13.73 -7.62 2.11
C ALA A 128 -12.90 -8.64 2.92
N HIS A 129 -12.09 -9.48 2.26
CA HIS A 129 -11.31 -10.55 2.89
C HIS A 129 -12.18 -11.48 3.78
N ARG A 130 -13.43 -11.76 3.36
CA ARG A 130 -14.39 -12.54 4.19
C ARG A 130 -14.26 -14.05 4.03
N GLN A 131 -13.41 -14.52 3.12
CA GLN A 131 -13.18 -15.96 2.95
C GLN A 131 -12.22 -16.50 4.02
N ALA A 132 -12.27 -17.82 4.27
CA ALA A 132 -11.27 -18.49 5.09
C ALA A 132 -9.87 -18.19 4.59
N TRP A 133 -8.91 -18.00 5.49
CA TRP A 133 -7.57 -17.50 5.14
C TRP A 133 -6.86 -18.24 4.00
N PRO A 134 -6.97 -19.59 3.80
CA PRO A 134 -6.32 -20.24 2.66
C PRO A 134 -6.99 -19.89 1.32
N ILE A 135 -8.32 -19.72 1.31
CA ILE A 135 -9.08 -19.33 0.12
C ILE A 135 -8.79 -17.87 -0.20
N ASP A 136 -8.79 -16.99 0.80
CA ASP A 136 -8.45 -15.58 0.63
C ASP A 136 -7.02 -15.41 0.12
N ALA A 137 -6.04 -16.16 0.67
CA ALA A 137 -4.66 -16.20 0.19
C ALA A 137 -4.59 -16.58 -1.30
N TRP A 138 -5.28 -17.66 -1.69
CA TRP A 138 -5.33 -18.09 -3.07
C TRP A 138 -5.94 -17.03 -3.98
N TRP A 139 -7.05 -16.44 -3.58
CA TRP A 139 -7.72 -15.40 -4.34
C TRP A 139 -6.82 -14.18 -4.55
N GLN A 140 -6.26 -13.63 -3.48
CA GLN A 140 -5.47 -12.41 -3.54
C GLN A 140 -4.14 -12.59 -4.29
N MET A 141 -3.48 -13.73 -4.10
CA MET A 141 -2.15 -13.96 -4.65
C MET A 141 -2.17 -14.63 -6.05
N HIS A 142 -3.23 -15.38 -6.41
CA HIS A 142 -3.24 -16.17 -7.63
C HIS A 142 -4.42 -15.87 -8.58
N CYS A 143 -5.40 -15.07 -8.15
CA CYS A 143 -6.60 -14.76 -8.92
C CYS A 143 -6.81 -13.25 -9.06
N ASP A 144 -7.69 -12.88 -9.99
CA ASP A 144 -8.20 -11.53 -10.15
C ASP A 144 -9.72 -11.55 -10.02
N LEU A 145 -10.31 -10.50 -9.43
CA LEU A 145 -11.76 -10.31 -9.43
C LEU A 145 -12.19 -9.57 -10.70
N LYS A 146 -13.14 -10.15 -11.43
CA LYS A 146 -13.83 -9.49 -12.54
C LYS A 146 -15.24 -9.14 -12.10
N LEU A 147 -15.47 -7.86 -11.80
CA LEU A 147 -16.80 -7.33 -11.51
C LEU A 147 -17.69 -7.41 -12.77
N ALA A 148 -18.97 -7.66 -12.56
CA ALA A 148 -19.96 -7.66 -13.65
C ALA A 148 -20.18 -6.25 -14.22
N LEU A 149 -20.15 -5.25 -13.35
CA LEU A 149 -20.23 -3.82 -13.68
C LEU A 149 -19.16 -3.06 -12.89
N PRO A 150 -17.92 -2.99 -13.41
CA PRO A 150 -16.83 -2.31 -12.71
C PRO A 150 -17.03 -0.79 -12.71
N PRO A 151 -16.51 -0.07 -11.71
CA PRO A 151 -16.55 1.37 -11.70
C PRO A 151 -15.69 1.95 -12.83
N HIS A 152 -16.08 3.11 -13.33
CA HIS A 152 -15.29 3.84 -14.32
C HIS A 152 -14.10 4.50 -13.62
N LEU A 153 -12.88 4.07 -13.99
CA LEU A 153 -11.62 4.58 -13.44
C LEU A 153 -10.86 5.36 -14.51
N THR A 154 -10.50 6.59 -14.20
CA THR A 154 -9.67 7.45 -15.05
C THR A 154 -8.37 7.78 -14.35
N ILE A 155 -7.25 7.34 -14.92
CA ILE A 155 -5.91 7.71 -14.45
C ILE A 155 -5.56 9.08 -15.03
N GLU A 156 -4.95 9.94 -14.24
CA GLU A 156 -4.57 11.31 -14.64
C GLU A 156 -3.66 11.29 -15.88
N PRO A 157 -3.86 12.20 -16.85
CA PRO A 157 -3.12 12.21 -18.12
C PRO A 157 -1.60 12.24 -17.95
N GLU A 158 -1.09 12.95 -16.94
CA GLU A 158 0.34 13.04 -16.64
C GLU A 158 0.92 11.69 -16.19
N VAL A 159 0.13 10.84 -15.51
CA VAL A 159 0.52 9.48 -15.11
C VAL A 159 0.28 8.49 -16.26
N ALA A 160 -0.91 8.53 -16.87
CA ALA A 160 -1.31 7.60 -17.94
C ALA A 160 -0.44 7.72 -19.19
N ASN A 161 0.06 8.93 -19.51
CA ASN A 161 0.90 9.19 -20.67
C ASN A 161 2.40 9.10 -20.39
N ASP A 162 2.81 8.91 -19.13
CA ASP A 162 4.21 8.77 -18.78
C ASP A 162 4.81 7.48 -19.38
N ARG A 163 5.89 7.65 -20.17
CA ARG A 163 6.53 6.53 -20.88
C ARG A 163 7.21 5.56 -19.92
N PHE A 164 7.76 6.07 -18.81
CA PHE A 164 8.42 5.25 -17.82
C PHE A 164 7.42 4.37 -17.08
N TYR A 165 6.28 4.93 -16.65
CA TYR A 165 5.22 4.16 -16.00
C TYR A 165 4.61 3.12 -16.93
N ARG A 166 4.39 3.45 -18.20
CA ARG A 166 3.92 2.47 -19.20
C ARG A 166 4.92 1.32 -19.41
N ALA A 167 6.21 1.63 -19.43
CA ALA A 167 7.25 0.61 -19.55
C ALA A 167 7.29 -0.28 -18.29
N LEU A 168 7.25 0.31 -17.09
CA LEU A 168 7.20 -0.46 -15.83
C LEU A 168 5.96 -1.35 -15.76
N ASP A 169 4.79 -0.84 -16.13
CA ASP A 169 3.54 -1.59 -16.07
C ASP A 169 3.54 -2.78 -17.05
N ARG A 170 4.00 -2.52 -18.28
CA ARG A 170 4.12 -3.56 -19.31
C ARG A 170 5.13 -4.64 -18.95
N HIS A 171 6.25 -4.27 -18.31
CA HIS A 171 7.40 -5.13 -18.08
C HIS A 171 7.66 -5.41 -16.60
N TRP A 172 6.62 -5.35 -15.76
CA TRP A 172 6.74 -5.43 -14.30
C TRP A 172 7.45 -6.70 -13.78
N ILE A 173 7.40 -7.82 -14.52
CA ILE A 173 8.19 -9.02 -14.23
C ILE A 173 9.65 -8.85 -14.68
N ALA A 174 9.87 -8.31 -15.88
CA ALA A 174 11.20 -8.21 -16.45
C ALA A 174 12.11 -7.21 -15.71
N VAL A 175 11.54 -6.25 -14.95
CA VAL A 175 12.32 -5.29 -14.14
C VAL A 175 13.16 -5.95 -13.04
N HIS A 176 12.89 -7.21 -12.71
CA HIS A 176 13.69 -7.99 -11.76
C HIS A 176 14.96 -8.58 -12.39
N LEU A 177 15.00 -8.74 -13.72
CA LEU A 177 16.12 -9.37 -14.42
C LEU A 177 17.47 -8.63 -14.24
N PRO A 178 17.54 -7.30 -14.32
CA PRO A 178 18.80 -6.59 -14.06
C PRO A 178 19.35 -6.87 -12.66
N TRP A 179 18.48 -6.97 -11.65
CA TRP A 179 18.86 -7.31 -10.28
C TRP A 179 19.34 -8.77 -10.18
N ALA A 180 18.64 -9.70 -10.84
CA ALA A 180 19.05 -11.10 -10.88
C ALA A 180 20.44 -11.25 -11.51
N VAL A 181 20.70 -10.56 -12.64
CA VAL A 181 22.02 -10.56 -13.28
C VAL A 181 23.08 -9.94 -12.37
N ALA A 182 22.82 -8.77 -11.80
CA ALA A 182 23.76 -8.12 -10.89
C ALA A 182 24.12 -9.02 -9.69
N PHE A 183 23.12 -9.59 -9.04
CA PHE A 183 23.33 -10.48 -7.89
C PHE A 183 24.06 -11.76 -8.28
N TYR A 184 23.78 -12.33 -9.47
CA TYR A 184 24.51 -13.49 -9.96
C TYR A 184 25.99 -13.18 -10.17
N LEU A 185 26.30 -12.04 -10.75
CA LEU A 185 27.70 -11.61 -10.96
C LEU A 185 28.42 -11.28 -9.66
N MET A 186 27.69 -10.84 -8.63
CA MET A 186 28.27 -10.49 -7.31
C MET A 186 28.51 -11.70 -6.40
N GLY A 187 27.67 -12.73 -6.46
CA GLY A 187 27.76 -13.86 -5.53
C GLY A 187 26.93 -15.10 -5.94
N GLY A 188 26.64 -15.22 -7.24
CA GLY A 188 25.98 -16.41 -7.78
C GLY A 188 24.53 -16.61 -7.34
N TRP A 189 24.09 -17.85 -7.39
CA TRP A 189 22.69 -18.21 -7.14
C TRP A 189 22.20 -17.89 -5.72
N ALA A 190 23.08 -17.89 -4.71
CA ALA A 190 22.70 -17.52 -3.35
C ALA A 190 22.08 -16.12 -3.32
N LEU A 191 22.77 -15.13 -3.87
CA LEU A 191 22.29 -13.74 -3.89
C LEU A 191 21.04 -13.58 -4.76
N VAL A 192 20.93 -14.30 -5.89
CA VAL A 192 19.73 -14.26 -6.74
C VAL A 192 18.50 -14.80 -6.00
N LEU A 193 18.64 -16.00 -5.42
CA LEU A 193 17.51 -16.68 -4.80
C LEU A 193 17.01 -15.93 -3.55
N TRP A 194 17.92 -15.43 -2.72
CA TRP A 194 17.54 -14.59 -1.57
C TRP A 194 17.11 -13.19 -1.97
N GLY A 195 17.90 -12.50 -2.80
CA GLY A 195 17.68 -11.09 -3.14
C GLY A 195 16.55 -10.85 -4.15
N VAL A 196 16.09 -11.86 -4.89
CA VAL A 196 14.97 -11.75 -5.81
C VAL A 196 13.83 -12.66 -5.39
N CYS A 197 14.03 -13.98 -5.38
CA CYS A 197 12.92 -14.90 -5.19
C CYS A 197 12.34 -14.84 -3.77
N ALA A 198 13.17 -14.95 -2.74
CA ALA A 198 12.72 -14.88 -1.36
C ALA A 198 12.15 -13.49 -1.02
N GLN A 199 12.78 -12.42 -1.51
CA GLN A 199 12.27 -11.06 -1.31
C GLN A 199 10.85 -10.91 -1.88
N ILE A 200 10.59 -11.31 -3.14
CA ILE A 200 9.26 -11.20 -3.77
C ILE A 200 8.26 -12.10 -3.05
N ALA A 201 8.62 -13.35 -2.76
CA ALA A 201 7.74 -14.27 -2.04
C ALA A 201 7.29 -13.68 -0.69
N VAL A 202 8.22 -13.11 0.09
CA VAL A 202 7.91 -12.51 1.40
C VAL A 202 7.10 -11.22 1.26
N THR A 203 7.45 -10.33 0.32
CA THR A 203 6.74 -9.05 0.17
C THR A 203 5.30 -9.24 -0.32
N VAL A 204 5.06 -10.14 -1.29
CA VAL A 204 3.71 -10.43 -1.80
C VAL A 204 2.86 -11.13 -0.73
N THR A 205 3.43 -12.12 -0.03
CA THR A 205 2.72 -12.81 1.07
C THR A 205 2.41 -11.85 2.21
N GLY A 206 3.37 -11.01 2.59
CA GLY A 206 3.20 -10.00 3.65
C GLY A 206 2.13 -8.97 3.30
N HIS A 207 2.08 -8.53 2.05
CA HIS A 207 1.05 -7.59 1.59
C HIS A 207 -0.35 -8.19 1.71
N TRP A 208 -0.55 -9.45 1.24
CA TRP A 208 -1.82 -10.16 1.43
C TRP A 208 -2.15 -10.33 2.91
N LEU A 209 -1.19 -10.81 3.72
CA LEU A 209 -1.42 -11.12 5.13
C LEU A 209 -1.85 -9.88 5.93
N ILE A 210 -1.17 -8.75 5.70
CA ILE A 210 -1.54 -7.48 6.34
C ILE A 210 -2.90 -7.01 5.85
N GLY A 211 -3.21 -7.12 4.56
CA GLY A 211 -4.53 -6.82 4.01
C GLY A 211 -5.64 -7.67 4.66
N HIS A 212 -5.41 -8.97 4.81
CA HIS A 212 -6.34 -9.88 5.48
C HIS A 212 -6.55 -9.48 6.96
N MET A 213 -5.47 -9.32 7.73
CA MET A 213 -5.55 -8.94 9.15
C MET A 213 -6.16 -7.55 9.34
N ALA A 214 -5.88 -6.63 8.44
CA ALA A 214 -6.41 -5.27 8.49
C ALA A 214 -7.91 -5.16 8.17
N HIS A 215 -8.54 -6.20 7.66
CA HIS A 215 -9.99 -6.23 7.40
C HIS A 215 -10.74 -7.25 8.25
N THR A 216 -10.04 -8.16 8.93
CA THR A 216 -10.62 -9.18 9.81
C THR A 216 -10.32 -8.96 11.30
N GLY A 217 -9.39 -8.05 11.64
CA GLY A 217 -8.99 -7.73 13.01
C GLY A 217 -10.05 -6.92 13.79
N GLU A 218 -9.73 -6.53 15.02
CA GLU A 218 -10.64 -5.81 15.92
C GLU A 218 -10.23 -4.37 16.23
N ALA A 219 -8.93 -4.03 16.15
CA ALA A 219 -8.41 -2.72 16.56
C ALA A 219 -8.88 -1.59 15.63
N GLN A 220 -9.79 -0.75 16.11
CA GLN A 220 -10.42 0.33 15.38
C GLN A 220 -10.53 1.57 16.26
N ASP A 221 -9.90 2.67 15.80
CA ASP A 221 -10.01 3.99 16.42
C ASP A 221 -11.05 4.86 15.69
N TRP A 222 -11.25 4.63 14.41
CA TRP A 222 -12.14 5.37 13.53
C TRP A 222 -13.16 4.47 12.85
N HIS A 223 -14.40 4.93 12.76
CA HIS A 223 -15.49 4.24 12.05
C HIS A 223 -16.01 5.11 10.91
N VAL A 224 -16.06 4.55 9.70
CA VAL A 224 -16.66 5.21 8.53
C VAL A 224 -18.10 4.70 8.38
N ARG A 225 -19.09 5.50 8.77
CA ARG A 225 -20.51 5.07 8.92
C ARG A 225 -21.13 4.40 7.70
N THR A 226 -20.70 4.79 6.50
CA THR A 226 -21.30 4.30 5.25
C THR A 226 -20.54 3.12 4.63
N ALA A 227 -19.36 2.80 5.16
CA ALA A 227 -18.50 1.76 4.60
C ALA A 227 -18.91 0.36 5.10
N GLY A 228 -19.21 -0.55 4.19
CA GLY A 228 -19.52 -1.95 4.48
C GLY A 228 -18.31 -2.75 4.99
N VAL A 229 -17.09 -2.25 4.75
CA VAL A 229 -15.84 -2.84 5.24
C VAL A 229 -15.03 -1.77 5.93
N GLN A 230 -14.61 -2.04 7.16
CA GLN A 230 -13.77 -1.15 7.96
C GLN A 230 -12.31 -1.57 7.90
N GLY A 231 -11.39 -0.61 7.84
CA GLY A 231 -9.98 -0.86 8.10
C GLY A 231 -9.74 -1.10 9.60
N ARG A 232 -8.70 -1.89 9.93
CA ARG A 232 -8.25 -2.19 11.28
C ARG A 232 -6.75 -1.96 11.41
N ASN A 233 -6.29 -1.53 12.56
CA ASN A 233 -4.87 -1.36 12.83
C ASN A 233 -4.23 -2.69 13.26
N VAL A 234 -3.09 -3.05 12.64
CA VAL A 234 -2.30 -4.24 13.01
C VAL A 234 -1.03 -3.78 13.73
N ALA A 235 -1.15 -3.55 15.04
CA ALA A 235 -0.16 -2.84 15.84
C ALA A 235 1.26 -3.46 15.79
N LEU A 236 1.38 -4.78 15.83
CA LEU A 236 2.66 -5.48 15.82
C LEU A 236 3.43 -5.37 14.49
N ALA A 237 2.76 -4.96 13.42
CA ALA A 237 3.34 -4.89 12.09
C ALA A 237 3.83 -3.49 11.68
N GLY A 238 3.66 -2.46 12.50
CA GLY A 238 3.95 -1.07 12.14
C GLY A 238 5.36 -0.83 11.59
N LEU A 239 6.38 -1.44 12.20
CA LEU A 239 7.76 -1.30 11.74
C LEU A 239 8.03 -2.08 10.45
N ILE A 240 7.64 -3.33 10.38
CA ILE A 240 7.96 -4.22 9.23
C ILE A 240 7.17 -3.87 7.97
N THR A 241 6.03 -3.19 8.12
CA THR A 241 5.21 -2.68 7.01
C THR A 241 5.49 -1.24 6.65
N MET A 242 6.50 -0.61 7.26
CA MET A 242 6.85 0.80 7.04
C MET A 242 5.71 1.78 7.34
N GLY A 243 4.82 1.42 8.28
CA GLY A 243 3.65 2.20 8.69
C GLY A 243 2.33 1.74 8.07
N GLU A 244 2.35 0.93 7.02
CA GLU A 244 1.15 0.58 6.24
C GLU A 244 0.12 -0.26 7.00
N SER A 245 0.50 -0.87 8.12
CA SER A 245 -0.40 -1.63 8.99
C SER A 245 -1.30 -0.78 9.88
N TRP A 246 -1.10 0.55 9.93
CA TRP A 246 -2.04 1.49 10.55
C TRP A 246 -3.24 1.76 9.63
N HIS A 247 -3.87 0.69 9.20
CA HIS A 247 -4.82 0.68 8.11
C HIS A 247 -6.16 1.33 8.45
N ASN A 248 -6.59 1.30 9.72
CA ASN A 248 -7.76 2.05 10.18
C ASN A 248 -7.54 3.57 10.09
N ASN A 249 -6.35 4.03 10.47
CA ASN A 249 -5.99 5.44 10.35
C ASN A 249 -5.94 5.87 8.87
N HIS A 250 -5.40 4.99 8.00
CA HIS A 250 -5.38 5.22 6.56
C HIS A 250 -6.81 5.32 5.99
N HIS A 251 -7.72 4.42 6.35
CA HIS A 251 -9.13 4.50 5.92
C HIS A 251 -9.84 5.75 6.44
N ALA A 252 -9.43 6.26 7.60
CA ALA A 252 -9.93 7.54 8.12
C ALA A 252 -9.41 8.74 7.31
N PHE A 253 -8.12 8.72 6.96
CA PHE A 253 -7.41 9.84 6.32
C PHE A 253 -6.56 9.38 5.12
N PRO A 254 -7.18 8.87 4.03
CA PRO A 254 -6.45 8.20 2.95
C PRO A 254 -5.47 9.11 2.19
N GLY A 255 -5.71 10.43 2.17
CA GLY A 255 -4.80 11.40 1.56
C GLY A 255 -3.64 11.84 2.47
N SER A 256 -3.59 11.40 3.72
CA SER A 256 -2.52 11.77 4.65
C SER A 256 -1.23 11.01 4.37
N ALA A 257 -0.10 11.71 4.39
CA ALA A 257 1.22 11.10 4.36
C ALA A 257 1.60 10.46 5.71
N CYS A 258 1.03 10.95 6.81
CA CYS A 258 1.17 10.36 8.14
C CYS A 258 0.06 9.35 8.39
N ILE A 259 0.42 8.10 8.60
CA ILE A 259 -0.53 6.99 8.85
C ILE A 259 -0.45 6.55 10.32
N GLY A 260 0.73 6.61 10.94
CA GLY A 260 0.89 6.40 12.38
C GLY A 260 0.49 7.64 13.17
N LEU A 261 -0.79 7.74 13.59
CA LEU A 261 -1.37 8.96 14.13
C LEU A 261 -1.15 9.14 15.64
N TYR A 262 -0.81 8.06 16.36
CA TYR A 262 -0.77 8.07 17.81
C TYR A 262 0.59 7.64 18.35
N GLU A 263 0.85 7.99 19.59
CA GLU A 263 2.02 7.49 20.29
C GLU A 263 2.06 5.96 20.30
N GLY A 264 3.23 5.37 20.04
CA GLY A 264 3.39 3.93 19.91
C GLY A 264 3.00 3.37 18.55
N GLN A 265 2.70 4.22 17.57
CA GLN A 265 2.45 3.85 16.19
C GLN A 265 3.64 4.22 15.30
N PRO A 266 4.66 3.35 15.17
CA PRO A 266 5.80 3.64 14.31
C PRO A 266 5.38 3.72 12.85
N ASP A 267 5.82 4.81 12.18
CA ASP A 267 5.63 5.07 10.75
C ASP A 267 6.96 5.43 10.09
N PRO A 268 7.78 4.42 9.71
CA PRO A 268 9.05 4.67 9.02
C PRO A 268 8.89 5.41 7.68
N GLY A 269 7.79 5.16 6.95
CA GLY A 269 7.49 5.88 5.70
C GLY A 269 7.35 7.38 5.91
N PHE A 270 6.59 7.80 6.91
CA PHE A 270 6.45 9.21 7.26
C PHE A 270 7.76 9.82 7.77
N ARG A 271 8.52 9.09 8.59
CA ARG A 271 9.84 9.57 9.07
C ARG A 271 10.81 9.81 7.92
N LEU A 272 10.81 8.92 6.91
CA LEU A 272 11.60 9.12 5.70
C LEU A 272 11.16 10.39 4.96
N LEU A 273 9.85 10.62 4.79
CA LEU A 273 9.34 11.84 4.16
C LEU A 273 9.80 13.10 4.88
N LYS A 274 9.77 13.12 6.22
CA LYS A 274 10.28 14.26 7.01
C LYS A 274 11.79 14.48 6.84
N ALA A 275 12.57 13.40 6.69
CA ALA A 275 14.00 13.51 6.43
C ALA A 275 14.26 14.05 5.01
N LEU A 276 13.48 13.61 4.01
CA LEU A 276 13.58 14.09 2.64
C LEU A 276 13.12 15.56 2.50
N GLU A 277 12.10 15.97 3.25
CA GLU A 277 11.64 17.37 3.32
C GLU A 277 12.75 18.26 3.90
N ALA A 278 13.37 17.84 5.00
CA ALA A 278 14.49 18.57 5.59
C ALA A 278 15.71 18.67 4.65
N ALA A 279 15.85 17.72 3.71
CA ALA A 279 16.86 17.75 2.67
C ALA A 279 16.43 18.54 1.40
N GLY A 280 15.21 19.10 1.36
CA GLY A 280 14.67 19.84 0.22
C GLY A 280 14.35 18.97 -1.00
N LEU A 281 14.12 17.67 -0.80
CA LEU A 281 13.82 16.70 -1.86
C LEU A 281 12.33 16.41 -2.03
N VAL A 282 11.51 16.71 -1.03
CA VAL A 282 10.06 16.60 -1.07
C VAL A 282 9.41 17.82 -0.43
N ASP A 283 8.19 18.14 -0.86
CA ASP A 283 7.40 19.27 -0.41
C ASP A 283 5.93 18.87 -0.25
N ASP A 284 5.09 19.78 0.25
CA ASP A 284 3.62 19.64 0.35
C ASP A 284 3.20 18.32 1.03
N ILE A 285 3.87 17.94 2.12
CA ILE A 285 3.51 16.74 2.88
C ILE A 285 2.16 16.97 3.56
N ARG A 286 1.15 16.22 3.12
CA ARG A 286 -0.21 16.34 3.64
C ARG A 286 -0.38 15.60 4.96
N MET A 287 -1.03 16.26 5.87
CA MET A 287 -1.41 15.75 7.18
C MET A 287 -2.93 15.53 7.25
N PRO A 288 -3.45 14.83 8.27
CA PRO A 288 -4.91 14.66 8.42
C PRO A 288 -5.68 15.99 8.46
N GLU A 289 -5.10 17.03 9.05
CA GLU A 289 -5.67 18.39 9.14
C GLU A 289 -5.80 19.13 7.81
N ASP A 290 -5.00 18.73 6.81
CA ASP A 290 -5.04 19.34 5.47
C ASP A 290 -6.12 18.72 4.57
N LEU A 291 -6.75 17.64 5.04
CA LEU A 291 -7.74 16.90 4.26
C LEU A 291 -9.15 17.50 4.43
N PRO A 292 -10.02 17.37 3.40
CA PRO A 292 -11.40 17.79 3.52
C PRO A 292 -12.14 17.08 4.68
N HIS A 293 -13.03 17.81 5.35
CA HIS A 293 -13.88 17.26 6.38
C HIS A 293 -14.73 16.10 5.84
N ARG A 294 -14.77 14.98 6.60
CA ARG A 294 -15.53 13.77 6.29
C ARG A 294 -16.66 13.56 7.31
N PRO A 295 -17.91 13.99 7.02
CA PRO A 295 -19.03 13.91 7.96
C PRO A 295 -19.39 12.47 8.39
N GLN A 296 -19.05 11.48 7.57
CA GLN A 296 -19.27 10.07 7.85
C GLN A 296 -18.23 9.45 8.80
N LEU A 297 -17.14 10.17 9.10
CA LEU A 297 -16.10 9.67 9.99
C LEU A 297 -16.47 9.88 11.44
N GLN A 298 -16.40 8.83 12.24
CA GLN A 298 -16.67 8.85 13.67
C GLN A 298 -15.50 8.29 14.46
N TRP A 299 -15.21 8.94 15.58
CA TRP A 299 -14.33 8.39 16.60
C TRP A 299 -15.07 7.30 17.39
N THR A 300 -14.40 6.17 17.66
CA THR A 300 -15.00 5.06 18.42
C THR A 300 -14.76 5.21 19.93
N ALA A 301 -15.75 4.94 20.75
CA ALA A 301 -15.71 5.14 22.21
C ALA A 301 -14.73 4.20 22.98
N GLY A 302 -14.00 3.34 22.32
CA GLY A 302 -12.95 2.49 22.89
C GLY A 302 -11.56 2.89 22.42
N ALA A 303 -11.49 3.90 21.60
CA ALA A 303 -10.23 4.42 21.09
C ALA A 303 -9.37 5.00 22.21
N ARG A 304 -8.06 4.81 22.12
CA ARG A 304 -7.10 5.31 23.11
C ARG A 304 -7.25 6.83 23.24
N PRO A 305 -7.23 7.37 24.48
CA PRO A 305 -7.23 8.81 24.66
C PRO A 305 -6.05 9.40 23.90
N LEU A 306 -6.31 10.46 23.13
CA LEU A 306 -5.29 11.22 22.42
C LEU A 306 -4.31 11.77 23.48
N ARG A 307 -3.17 11.14 23.67
CA ARG A 307 -2.09 11.69 24.47
C ARG A 307 -1.24 12.61 23.59
N LYS A 308 -1.07 13.87 24.02
CA LYS A 308 0.01 14.72 23.51
C LYS A 308 1.33 14.00 23.75
N ALA A 309 1.92 13.45 22.71
CA ALA A 309 3.31 13.09 22.75
C ALA A 309 4.11 14.33 22.32
N GLU A 310 4.88 14.89 23.23
CA GLU A 310 5.91 15.86 22.85
C GLU A 310 6.86 15.17 21.88
N GLY A 311 6.97 15.71 20.66
CA GLY A 311 7.80 15.12 19.61
C GLY A 311 7.11 14.14 18.66
N THR A 312 5.80 13.89 18.75
CA THR A 312 5.07 13.12 17.73
C THR A 312 4.96 13.94 16.46
N PRO A 313 5.38 13.41 15.29
CA PRO A 313 5.39 14.18 14.06
C PRO A 313 4.00 14.56 13.53
N CYS A 314 2.92 13.97 14.07
CA CYS A 314 1.54 14.29 13.70
C CYS A 314 0.82 14.97 14.87
N SER A 315 0.54 16.26 14.76
CA SER A 315 -0.28 17.02 15.70
C SER A 315 -1.79 16.81 15.45
N VAL A 316 -2.26 15.58 15.53
CA VAL A 316 -3.66 15.22 15.23
C VAL A 316 -4.66 15.84 16.21
N MET A 317 -4.19 16.29 17.39
CA MET A 317 -5.06 16.72 18.49
C MET A 317 -5.91 17.97 18.22
N VAL A 318 -5.40 18.91 17.43
CA VAL A 318 -6.16 20.15 17.12
C VAL A 318 -7.23 19.88 16.06
N ALA A 319 -6.92 18.97 15.12
CA ALA A 319 -7.80 18.66 14.01
C ALA A 319 -9.03 17.81 14.42
N VAL A 320 -8.90 16.90 15.42
CA VAL A 320 -10.00 16.02 15.82
C VAL A 320 -11.17 16.80 16.43
N GLY A 321 -10.89 17.80 17.26
CA GLY A 321 -11.94 18.69 17.80
C GLY A 321 -12.64 19.53 16.71
N GLN A 322 -11.91 19.95 15.69
CA GLN A 322 -12.45 20.73 14.56
C GLN A 322 -13.12 19.84 13.50
N ILE A 323 -12.55 18.64 13.21
CA ILE A 323 -13.07 17.73 12.19
C ILE A 323 -14.34 17.01 12.65
N CYS A 324 -14.45 16.65 13.94
CA CYS A 324 -15.60 15.92 14.48
C CYS A 324 -16.70 16.81 15.10
N GLY A 325 -16.53 18.13 15.12
CA GLY A 325 -17.52 19.04 15.70
C GLY A 325 -17.72 18.87 17.22
N LEU A 326 -16.77 18.25 17.90
CA LEU A 326 -16.78 18.13 19.37
C LEU A 326 -16.47 19.50 19.96
N ARG A 327 -17.55 20.28 20.23
CA ARG A 327 -17.46 21.41 21.15
C ARG A 327 -17.40 20.86 22.59
N HIS A 328 -16.47 21.33 23.33
CA HIS A 328 -16.40 21.13 24.79
C HIS A 328 -17.61 21.72 25.48
#